data_ed065e9e23040f855d8f262f9e924b75
#
_entry.id   ed065e9e23040f855d8f262f9e924b75
#
_cell.length_a   1.000
_cell.length_b   1.000
_cell.length_c   1.000
_cell.angle_alpha   90.00
_cell.angle_beta   90.00
_cell.angle_gamma   90.00
#
_symmetry.space_group_name_H-M   'P 1'
#
loop_
_entity.id
_entity.type
_entity.pdbx_description
1 polymer ?
#
loop_
_entity_poly.entity_id
_entity_poly.type
_entity_poly.pdbx_seq_one_letter_code
_entity_poly.pdbx_strand_id
1 'polypeptide(L)'
;MRPFHRFMALAAFTALLAGAQDVSGDWQGTLRAGAQEIRILLQIAKSDGGEWKATMLSIDQSPDRGARAPPTSFSAAGSSVRFTIDAVRSSYDGNLSADGASISGTWTQGRPLPLEFRRATKETAWLDPSPHRTQFIAVENNIKLEVLDWGGSGRPLVLLAGLGNTAHVFDKFAPKLSATYHVYGITRRGFGASSAPSPSGDTMYSADRLGDDVLAVLDALKLNRPVLVGHSLGGEELSSVGSRHPERVAGLIYLDAGYSYAYYDRSRGNLDIDLVELQKKLKKLQPGKGMQDPKTLVHELLETNLPGFERDLQQRQMELQVMPPALLAQASISMPEAAQAIQTGEQKYTNIPVPVLAIYAVPHDLGPLPGVDVTARAAFEASDEATTGEQAKAFESGVPSARVVRLPHANHYVFFSNEADVLREMNAFLGSLPLQN
;
A
#
# COMPACT_ATOMS: atom_id res chain seq x y z
N MET A 1 36.20 -87.04 4.48
CA MET A 1 36.01 -85.98 3.45
C MET A 1 34.61 -85.46 3.53
N ARG A 2 34.40 -84.30 4.03
CA ARG A 2 33.08 -83.58 4.09
C ARG A 2 33.22 -82.31 3.25
N PRO A 3 32.31 -82.02 2.33
CA PRO A 3 32.39 -80.78 1.53
C PRO A 3 31.76 -79.63 2.32
N PHE A 4 32.47 -78.47 2.34
CA PHE A 4 32.05 -77.21 2.83
C PHE A 4 31.07 -76.58 1.84
N HIS A 5 29.80 -76.26 2.27
CA HIS A 5 28.87 -75.45 1.53
C HIS A 5 29.07 -73.98 1.93
N ARG A 6 29.57 -73.22 0.98
CA ARG A 6 29.58 -71.72 1.10
C ARG A 6 28.18 -71.17 0.77
N PHE A 7 27.52 -70.66 1.77
CA PHE A 7 26.33 -69.81 1.56
C PHE A 7 26.79 -68.44 1.11
N MET A 8 26.44 -68.07 -0.11
CA MET A 8 26.61 -66.71 -0.64
C MET A 8 25.34 -65.94 -0.34
N ALA A 9 25.37 -64.99 0.66
CA ALA A 9 24.29 -64.12 0.97
C ALA A 9 24.20 -62.99 -0.08
N LEU A 10 23.19 -63.07 -0.92
CA LEU A 10 22.86 -62.02 -1.89
C LEU A 10 22.20 -60.88 -1.14
N ALA A 11 22.95 -59.82 -0.84
CA ALA A 11 22.36 -58.56 -0.31
C ALA A 11 21.63 -57.83 -1.45
N ALA A 12 20.30 -57.90 -1.43
CA ALA A 12 19.47 -57.09 -2.33
C ALA A 12 19.50 -55.64 -1.84
N PHE A 13 20.25 -54.79 -2.55
CA PHE A 13 20.17 -53.33 -2.42
C PHE A 13 18.86 -52.89 -3.09
N THR A 14 17.81 -52.68 -2.31
CA THR A 14 16.65 -51.94 -2.75
C THR A 14 17.04 -50.45 -2.80
N ALA A 15 17.40 -49.97 -4.00
CA ALA A 15 17.45 -48.54 -4.26
C ALA A 15 16.02 -47.99 -4.13
N LEU A 16 15.74 -47.31 -3.03
CA LEU A 16 14.58 -46.43 -2.96
C LEU A 16 14.78 -45.36 -4.05
N LEU A 17 14.08 -45.49 -5.14
CA LEU A 17 13.82 -44.37 -6.05
C LEU A 17 13.09 -43.33 -5.24
N ALA A 18 13.81 -42.32 -4.77
CA ALA A 18 13.22 -41.13 -4.27
C ALA A 18 12.44 -40.49 -5.43
N GLY A 19 11.15 -40.84 -5.54
CA GLY A 19 10.25 -40.21 -6.48
C GLY A 19 10.33 -38.69 -6.27
N ALA A 20 10.50 -37.93 -7.33
CA ALA A 20 10.45 -36.50 -7.26
C ALA A 20 9.13 -36.11 -6.61
N GLN A 21 9.19 -35.44 -5.44
CA GLN A 21 7.99 -34.98 -4.72
C GLN A 21 7.23 -34.03 -5.63
N ASP A 22 5.93 -34.23 -5.74
CA ASP A 22 5.07 -33.43 -6.58
C ASP A 22 4.78 -32.07 -5.88
N VAL A 23 5.32 -31.01 -6.46
CA VAL A 23 5.08 -29.61 -6.01
C VAL A 23 3.90 -28.95 -6.72
N SER A 24 3.20 -29.66 -7.62
CA SER A 24 2.04 -29.10 -8.32
C SER A 24 0.89 -28.77 -7.36
N GLY A 25 0.08 -27.77 -7.72
CA GLY A 25 -1.07 -27.31 -6.94
C GLY A 25 -0.96 -25.87 -6.50
N ASP A 26 -1.88 -25.49 -5.65
CA ASP A 26 -1.98 -24.13 -5.10
C ASP A 26 -1.31 -24.06 -3.73
N TRP A 27 -0.47 -23.07 -3.56
CA TRP A 27 0.29 -22.80 -2.35
C TRP A 27 0.01 -21.39 -1.88
N GLN A 28 -0.16 -21.21 -0.58
CA GLN A 28 -0.47 -19.91 0.02
C GLN A 28 0.48 -19.60 1.16
N GLY A 29 0.94 -18.34 1.23
CA GLY A 29 1.85 -17.87 2.26
C GLY A 29 1.69 -16.38 2.51
N THR A 30 2.10 -15.94 3.71
CA THR A 30 2.07 -14.53 4.08
C THR A 30 3.49 -14.01 4.22
N LEU A 31 3.87 -13.09 3.35
CA LEU A 31 5.14 -12.36 3.45
C LEU A 31 4.98 -11.23 4.47
N ARG A 32 5.88 -11.19 5.45
CA ARG A 32 5.90 -10.15 6.48
C ARG A 32 7.05 -9.19 6.21
N ALA A 33 6.73 -7.98 5.77
CA ALA A 33 7.69 -6.92 5.47
C ALA A 33 7.47 -5.73 6.42
N GLY A 34 8.17 -5.75 7.56
CA GLY A 34 7.90 -4.78 8.63
C GLY A 34 6.50 -4.98 9.22
N ALA A 35 5.70 -3.92 9.23
CA ALA A 35 4.31 -3.97 9.69
C ALA A 35 3.33 -4.51 8.63
N GLN A 36 3.77 -4.68 7.38
CA GLN A 36 2.92 -5.21 6.31
C GLN A 36 2.90 -6.74 6.29
N GLU A 37 1.70 -7.29 6.14
CA GLU A 37 1.47 -8.70 5.80
C GLU A 37 0.87 -8.74 4.39
N ILE A 38 1.58 -9.40 3.48
CA ILE A 38 1.18 -9.53 2.07
C ILE A 38 0.86 -11.00 1.81
N ARG A 39 -0.39 -11.28 1.45
CA ARG A 39 -0.84 -12.62 1.12
C ARG A 39 -0.41 -12.98 -0.30
N ILE A 40 0.26 -14.10 -0.43
CA ILE A 40 0.79 -14.60 -1.70
C ILE A 40 0.19 -15.96 -2.01
N LEU A 41 -0.36 -16.12 -3.20
CA LEU A 41 -0.76 -17.40 -3.76
C LEU A 41 0.26 -17.77 -4.85
N LEU A 42 0.82 -18.98 -4.77
CA LEU A 42 1.72 -19.55 -5.76
C LEU A 42 1.05 -20.78 -6.37
N GLN A 43 0.71 -20.70 -7.65
CA GLN A 43 0.13 -21.80 -8.41
C GLN A 43 1.23 -22.48 -9.21
N ILE A 44 1.41 -23.78 -9.01
CA ILE A 44 2.44 -24.56 -9.68
C ILE A 44 1.76 -25.67 -10.48
N ALA A 45 2.11 -25.80 -11.74
CA ALA A 45 1.60 -26.85 -12.63
C ALA A 45 2.72 -27.37 -13.54
N LYS A 46 2.58 -28.60 -14.03
CA LYS A 46 3.39 -29.11 -15.15
C LYS A 46 2.65 -28.87 -16.46
N SER A 47 3.37 -28.43 -17.48
CA SER A 47 2.88 -28.42 -18.85
C SER A 47 2.79 -29.83 -19.40
N ASP A 48 2.10 -30.02 -20.52
CA ASP A 48 2.03 -31.32 -21.22
C ASP A 48 3.42 -31.86 -21.64
N GLY A 49 4.39 -30.93 -21.80
CA GLY A 49 5.80 -31.27 -22.05
C GLY A 49 6.63 -31.61 -20.81
N GLY A 50 6.02 -31.63 -19.61
CA GLY A 50 6.70 -31.93 -18.35
C GLY A 50 7.47 -30.76 -17.72
N GLU A 51 7.47 -29.58 -18.35
CA GLU A 51 8.08 -28.35 -17.80
C GLU A 51 7.23 -27.76 -16.69
N TRP A 52 7.89 -27.27 -15.65
CA TRP A 52 7.22 -26.57 -14.58
C TRP A 52 6.79 -25.17 -15.02
N LYS A 53 5.54 -24.83 -14.74
CA LYS A 53 4.99 -23.48 -14.84
C LYS A 53 4.50 -23.03 -13.48
N ALA A 54 4.81 -21.80 -13.12
CA ALA A 54 4.32 -21.20 -11.89
C ALA A 54 3.68 -19.84 -12.18
N THR A 55 2.72 -19.48 -11.35
CA THR A 55 2.10 -18.14 -11.34
C THR A 55 2.04 -17.69 -9.90
N MET A 56 2.58 -16.52 -9.61
CA MET A 56 2.46 -15.87 -8.30
C MET A 56 1.41 -14.77 -8.36
N LEU A 57 0.58 -14.71 -7.33
CA LEU A 57 -0.45 -13.72 -7.15
C LEU A 57 -0.22 -13.07 -5.79
N SER A 58 -0.05 -11.76 -5.77
CA SER A 58 -0.09 -10.98 -4.53
C SER A 58 -1.52 -10.47 -4.34
N ILE A 59 -2.29 -11.14 -3.48
CA ILE A 59 -3.74 -10.88 -3.33
C ILE A 59 -4.01 -9.47 -2.84
N ASP A 60 -3.13 -8.95 -1.99
CA ASP A 60 -3.30 -7.64 -1.38
C ASP A 60 -2.77 -6.47 -2.22
N GLN A 61 -1.99 -6.78 -3.27
CA GLN A 61 -1.34 -5.77 -4.12
C GLN A 61 -1.89 -5.76 -5.55
N SER A 62 -2.70 -6.76 -5.91
CA SER A 62 -3.18 -6.92 -7.27
C SER A 62 -4.69 -6.75 -7.35
N PRO A 63 -5.19 -5.85 -8.24
CA PRO A 63 -6.62 -5.57 -8.41
C PRO A 63 -7.40 -6.74 -8.99
N ASP A 64 -6.76 -7.52 -9.81
CA ASP A 64 -7.28 -8.79 -10.27
C ASP A 64 -6.69 -9.88 -9.40
N ARG A 65 -7.49 -10.74 -8.81
CA ARG A 65 -6.96 -12.05 -8.40
C ARG A 65 -6.14 -12.70 -9.53
N GLY A 66 -5.83 -11.94 -10.56
CA GLY A 66 -5.19 -12.23 -11.81
C GLY A 66 -4.10 -11.30 -12.27
N ALA A 67 -3.69 -10.23 -11.57
CA ALA A 67 -2.42 -9.59 -11.90
C ALA A 67 -1.30 -10.57 -11.53
N ARG A 68 -1.03 -11.37 -12.52
CA ARG A 68 -0.12 -12.50 -12.47
C ARG A 68 1.26 -11.95 -12.69
N ALA A 69 2.11 -12.03 -11.69
CA ALA A 69 3.54 -11.95 -11.90
C ALA A 69 4.04 -13.39 -12.18
N PRO A 70 4.09 -13.83 -13.45
CA PRO A 70 4.70 -15.13 -13.72
C PRO A 70 6.15 -15.04 -13.28
N PRO A 71 6.67 -16.01 -12.54
CA PRO A 71 8.10 -16.10 -12.29
C PRO A 71 8.86 -16.02 -13.61
N THR A 72 9.90 -15.19 -13.66
CA THR A 72 10.82 -15.11 -14.82
C THR A 72 11.58 -16.41 -14.96
N SER A 73 11.88 -17.08 -13.84
CA SER A 73 12.39 -18.42 -13.79
C SER A 73 11.69 -19.23 -12.70
N PHE A 74 11.50 -20.54 -12.95
CA PHE A 74 10.99 -21.47 -11.93
C PHE A 74 11.69 -22.81 -12.07
N SER A 75 12.11 -23.38 -10.94
CA SER A 75 12.67 -24.73 -10.89
C SER A 75 12.21 -25.47 -9.64
N ALA A 76 11.91 -26.77 -9.83
CA ALA A 76 11.65 -27.69 -8.74
C ALA A 76 12.47 -28.97 -8.98
N ALA A 77 13.39 -29.25 -8.06
CA ALA A 77 14.29 -30.42 -8.13
C ALA A 77 14.47 -31.06 -6.75
N GLY A 78 14.06 -32.31 -6.61
CA GLY A 78 13.99 -32.98 -5.30
C GLY A 78 13.01 -32.21 -4.39
N SER A 79 13.48 -31.79 -3.22
CA SER A 79 12.70 -30.89 -2.32
C SER A 79 12.91 -29.41 -2.61
N SER A 80 13.87 -29.00 -3.44
CA SER A 80 14.18 -27.59 -3.67
C SER A 80 13.18 -26.95 -4.63
N VAL A 81 12.66 -25.79 -4.26
CA VAL A 81 11.77 -24.94 -5.06
C VAL A 81 12.39 -23.54 -5.14
N ARG A 82 12.71 -23.10 -6.36
CA ARG A 82 13.31 -21.79 -6.60
C ARG A 82 12.61 -21.06 -7.72
N PHE A 83 12.47 -19.76 -7.57
CA PHE A 83 11.98 -18.90 -8.65
C PHE A 83 12.49 -17.47 -8.51
N THR A 84 12.47 -16.72 -9.64
CA THR A 84 12.76 -15.30 -9.68
C THR A 84 11.59 -14.55 -10.32
N ILE A 85 11.40 -13.28 -9.95
CA ILE A 85 10.46 -12.36 -10.57
C ILE A 85 11.21 -11.06 -10.85
N ASP A 86 11.75 -10.96 -12.07
CA ASP A 86 12.62 -9.84 -12.46
C ASP A 86 11.89 -8.50 -12.43
N ALA A 87 10.60 -8.50 -12.74
CA ALA A 87 9.77 -7.28 -12.72
C ALA A 87 9.78 -6.57 -11.36
N VAL A 88 9.94 -7.30 -10.27
CA VAL A 88 10.03 -6.77 -8.90
C VAL A 88 11.37 -7.08 -8.24
N ARG A 89 12.37 -7.52 -9.01
CA ARG A 89 13.73 -7.84 -8.56
C ARG A 89 13.74 -8.74 -7.33
N SER A 90 12.94 -9.80 -7.37
CA SER A 90 12.81 -10.71 -6.24
C SER A 90 13.17 -12.14 -6.61
N SER A 91 13.55 -12.92 -5.60
CA SER A 91 13.81 -14.34 -5.71
C SER A 91 13.26 -15.08 -4.49
N TYR A 92 12.95 -16.34 -4.69
CA TYR A 92 12.60 -17.28 -3.62
C TYR A 92 13.45 -18.53 -3.71
N ASP A 93 13.96 -18.99 -2.57
CA ASP A 93 14.67 -20.25 -2.40
C ASP A 93 14.07 -20.97 -1.19
N GLY A 94 13.47 -22.14 -1.41
CA GLY A 94 12.78 -22.90 -0.39
C GLY A 94 12.86 -24.42 -0.58
N ASN A 95 12.45 -25.13 0.45
CA ASN A 95 12.44 -26.58 0.47
C ASN A 95 11.06 -27.11 0.86
N LEU A 96 10.57 -28.06 0.06
CA LEU A 96 9.35 -28.81 0.33
C LEU A 96 9.56 -29.72 1.55
N SER A 97 8.62 -29.71 2.47
CA SER A 97 8.59 -30.61 3.62
C SER A 97 8.44 -32.08 3.21
N ALA A 98 8.89 -33.00 4.05
CA ALA A 98 8.84 -34.44 3.75
C ALA A 98 7.42 -34.98 3.53
N ASP A 99 6.42 -34.35 4.17
CA ASP A 99 5.00 -34.68 4.02
C ASP A 99 4.34 -33.97 2.81
N GLY A 100 5.10 -33.12 2.10
CA GLY A 100 4.58 -32.38 0.94
C GLY A 100 3.57 -31.26 1.28
N ALA A 101 3.43 -30.88 2.55
CA ALA A 101 2.41 -29.96 3.01
C ALA A 101 2.86 -28.48 3.05
N SER A 102 4.17 -28.23 3.15
CA SER A 102 4.73 -26.88 3.20
C SER A 102 6.01 -26.73 2.39
N ILE A 103 6.27 -25.49 1.93
CA ILE A 103 7.55 -25.08 1.33
C ILE A 103 8.09 -23.95 2.19
N SER A 104 9.14 -24.23 2.96
CA SER A 104 9.76 -23.23 3.83
C SER A 104 11.00 -22.66 3.17
N GLY A 105 11.11 -21.33 3.12
CA GLY A 105 12.20 -20.69 2.40
C GLY A 105 12.37 -19.21 2.70
N THR A 106 13.14 -18.58 1.84
CA THR A 106 13.49 -17.17 1.93
C THR A 106 13.08 -16.45 0.66
N TRP A 107 12.28 -15.41 0.83
CA TRP A 107 12.01 -14.40 -0.18
C TRP A 107 13.06 -13.31 -0.08
N THR A 108 13.67 -12.94 -1.20
CA THR A 108 14.65 -11.85 -1.25
C THR A 108 14.17 -10.78 -2.22
N GLN A 109 13.92 -9.57 -1.70
CA GLN A 109 13.62 -8.36 -2.46
C GLN A 109 14.30 -7.21 -1.74
N GLY A 110 15.53 -6.90 -2.17
CA GLY A 110 16.44 -6.00 -1.45
C GLY A 110 17.01 -6.61 -0.16
N ARG A 111 16.16 -7.22 0.68
CA ARG A 111 16.57 -7.95 1.90
C ARG A 111 15.91 -9.35 1.96
N PRO A 112 16.55 -10.32 2.63
CA PRO A 112 15.96 -11.64 2.83
C PRO A 112 14.85 -11.57 3.90
N LEU A 113 13.71 -12.21 3.61
CA LEU A 113 12.57 -12.35 4.50
C LEU A 113 12.13 -13.81 4.54
N PRO A 114 11.81 -14.39 5.70
CA PRO A 114 11.27 -15.73 5.74
C PRO A 114 9.88 -15.75 5.09
N LEU A 115 9.64 -16.77 4.26
CA LEU A 115 8.34 -17.02 3.66
C LEU A 115 8.08 -18.53 3.62
N GLU A 116 7.01 -18.94 4.29
CA GLU A 116 6.51 -20.31 4.24
C GLU A 116 5.24 -20.35 3.40
N PHE A 117 5.22 -21.22 2.41
CA PHE A 117 4.01 -21.58 1.68
C PHE A 117 3.42 -22.85 2.26
N ARG A 118 2.12 -22.89 2.44
CA ARG A 118 1.36 -24.08 2.79
C ARG A 118 0.47 -24.48 1.63
N ARG A 119 0.33 -25.79 1.41
CA ARG A 119 -0.54 -26.29 0.35
C ARG A 119 -1.97 -25.90 0.65
N ALA A 120 -2.62 -25.22 -0.31
CA ALA A 120 -4.02 -24.87 -0.21
C ALA A 120 -4.89 -26.10 -0.53
N THR A 121 -5.87 -26.38 0.32
CA THR A 121 -6.95 -27.34 0.08
C THR A 121 -8.26 -26.59 -0.12
N LYS A 122 -9.34 -27.28 -0.49
CA LYS A 122 -10.67 -26.66 -0.59
C LYS A 122 -11.14 -26.06 0.75
N GLU A 123 -10.71 -26.65 1.85
CA GLU A 123 -11.04 -26.25 3.21
C GLU A 123 -10.16 -25.11 3.72
N THR A 124 -8.90 -25.06 3.27
CA THR A 124 -7.91 -24.07 3.72
C THR A 124 -7.65 -22.98 2.69
N ALA A 125 -8.14 -23.18 1.45
CA ALA A 125 -7.93 -22.19 0.39
C ALA A 125 -8.43 -20.82 0.82
N TRP A 126 -7.49 -20.00 1.17
CA TRP A 126 -7.58 -18.58 1.42
C TRP A 126 -8.91 -18.11 2.02
N LEU A 127 -9.29 -18.72 3.13
CA LEU A 127 -10.33 -18.17 3.99
C LEU A 127 -9.77 -16.93 4.64
N ASP A 128 -10.42 -15.81 4.42
CA ASP A 128 -10.12 -14.60 5.13
C ASP A 128 -10.50 -14.82 6.60
N PRO A 129 -9.54 -14.83 7.54
CA PRO A 129 -9.85 -15.07 8.95
C PRO A 129 -10.53 -13.87 9.61
N SER A 130 -10.62 -12.74 8.90
CA SER A 130 -11.21 -11.53 9.43
C SER A 130 -12.73 -11.63 9.46
N PRO A 131 -13.41 -11.16 10.52
CA PRO A 131 -14.86 -11.20 10.66
C PRO A 131 -15.56 -10.12 9.85
N HIS A 132 -15.18 -9.88 8.60
CA HIS A 132 -15.86 -8.94 7.71
C HIS A 132 -16.66 -9.63 6.62
N ARG A 133 -17.60 -8.89 6.04
CA ARG A 133 -18.30 -9.24 4.80
C ARG A 133 -17.66 -8.47 3.66
N THR A 134 -17.43 -9.14 2.54
CA THR A 134 -16.93 -8.50 1.32
C THR A 134 -18.09 -8.25 0.37
N GLN A 135 -18.18 -7.04 -0.16
CA GLN A 135 -19.13 -6.68 -1.22
C GLN A 135 -18.45 -5.85 -2.30
N PHE A 136 -19.02 -5.84 -3.50
CA PHE A 136 -18.50 -5.08 -4.63
C PHE A 136 -19.50 -4.00 -5.02
N ILE A 137 -19.11 -2.73 -4.90
CA ILE A 137 -19.95 -1.57 -5.18
C ILE A 137 -19.54 -0.96 -6.52
N ALA A 138 -20.49 -0.84 -7.45
CA ALA A 138 -20.25 -0.12 -8.71
C ALA A 138 -20.19 1.39 -8.43
N VAL A 139 -19.07 2.01 -8.78
CA VAL A 139 -18.84 3.45 -8.61
C VAL A 139 -18.99 4.20 -9.94
N GLU A 140 -18.83 3.49 -11.05
CA GLU A 140 -19.15 3.94 -12.40
C GLU A 140 -19.34 2.74 -13.33
N ASN A 141 -19.62 2.99 -14.63
CA ASN A 141 -19.78 1.91 -15.61
C ASN A 141 -18.51 1.04 -15.66
N ASN A 142 -18.67 -0.25 -15.39
CA ASN A 142 -17.63 -1.28 -15.40
C ASN A 142 -16.54 -1.13 -14.32
N ILE A 143 -16.67 -0.20 -13.37
CA ILE A 143 -15.75 -0.06 -12.24
C ILE A 143 -16.47 -0.42 -10.94
N LYS A 144 -15.97 -1.46 -10.28
CA LYS A 144 -16.46 -1.91 -8.97
C LYS A 144 -15.33 -1.87 -7.98
N LEU A 145 -15.62 -1.40 -6.78
CA LEU A 145 -14.69 -1.41 -5.66
C LEU A 145 -15.06 -2.50 -4.66
N GLU A 146 -14.05 -3.18 -4.17
CA GLU A 146 -14.16 -4.06 -3.01
C GLU A 146 -14.40 -3.21 -1.77
N VAL A 147 -15.43 -3.54 -1.02
CA VAL A 147 -15.77 -2.91 0.25
C VAL A 147 -15.89 -4.00 1.30
N LEU A 148 -15.11 -3.84 2.37
CA LEU A 148 -15.16 -4.70 3.55
C LEU A 148 -16.09 -4.07 4.58
N ASP A 149 -16.95 -4.89 5.20
CA ASP A 149 -17.86 -4.48 6.26
C ASP A 149 -17.60 -5.34 7.50
N TRP A 150 -16.96 -4.76 8.50
CA TRP A 150 -16.70 -5.41 9.80
C TRP A 150 -17.90 -5.32 10.75
N GLY A 151 -19.02 -4.73 10.30
CA GLY A 151 -20.22 -4.59 11.11
C GLY A 151 -20.05 -3.55 12.21
N GLY A 152 -20.78 -3.78 13.30
CA GLY A 152 -20.88 -2.86 14.41
C GLY A 152 -22.16 -2.01 14.34
N SER A 153 -22.25 -1.03 15.23
CA SER A 153 -23.41 -0.14 15.33
C SER A 153 -22.94 1.29 15.63
N GLY A 154 -23.83 2.26 15.46
CA GLY A 154 -23.49 3.67 15.71
C GLY A 154 -22.93 4.37 14.47
N ARG A 155 -22.10 5.40 14.68
CA ARG A 155 -21.58 6.24 13.59
C ARG A 155 -20.75 5.44 12.60
N PRO A 156 -21.01 5.53 11.28
CA PRO A 156 -20.19 4.86 10.30
C PRO A 156 -18.78 5.44 10.22
N LEU A 157 -17.79 4.56 10.21
CA LEU A 157 -16.38 4.85 9.89
C LEU A 157 -16.04 4.19 8.57
N VAL A 158 -15.36 4.91 7.69
CA VAL A 158 -14.88 4.39 6.40
C VAL A 158 -13.37 4.51 6.35
N LEU A 159 -12.68 3.37 6.30
CA LEU A 159 -11.23 3.27 6.31
C LEU A 159 -10.67 3.23 4.88
N LEU A 160 -9.68 4.07 4.59
CA LEU A 160 -9.02 4.23 3.29
C LEU A 160 -7.54 3.88 3.44
N ALA A 161 -7.07 2.92 2.67
CA ALA A 161 -5.72 2.39 2.78
C ALA A 161 -4.68 3.28 2.07
N GLY A 162 -3.42 3.17 2.48
CA GLY A 162 -2.28 3.80 1.81
C GLY A 162 -1.99 3.20 0.43
N LEU A 163 -1.02 3.78 -0.28
CA LEU A 163 -0.58 3.29 -1.58
C LEU A 163 -0.04 1.86 -1.45
N GLY A 164 -0.40 1.00 -2.38
CA GLY A 164 0.02 -0.41 -2.38
C GLY A 164 -0.74 -1.32 -1.43
N ASN A 165 -1.63 -0.77 -0.61
CA ASN A 165 -2.46 -1.54 0.32
C ASN A 165 -3.92 -1.64 -0.17
N THR A 166 -4.61 -2.65 0.36
CA THR A 166 -6.06 -2.83 0.25
C THR A 166 -6.71 -2.56 1.60
N ALA A 167 -8.03 -2.54 1.67
CA ALA A 167 -8.77 -2.42 2.92
C ALA A 167 -8.42 -3.51 3.96
N HIS A 168 -7.91 -4.66 3.50
CA HIS A 168 -7.48 -5.77 4.37
C HIS A 168 -6.30 -5.41 5.30
N VAL A 169 -5.58 -4.31 5.03
CA VAL A 169 -4.56 -3.81 5.97
C VAL A 169 -5.15 -3.49 7.35
N PHE A 170 -6.45 -3.24 7.41
CA PHE A 170 -7.17 -2.93 8.66
C PHE A 170 -7.82 -4.14 9.33
N ASP A 171 -7.66 -5.37 8.83
CA ASP A 171 -8.33 -6.57 9.36
C ASP A 171 -8.09 -6.84 10.84
N LYS A 172 -6.94 -6.42 11.38
CA LYS A 172 -6.62 -6.52 12.80
C LYS A 172 -7.06 -5.31 13.62
N PHE A 173 -7.22 -4.16 12.99
CA PHE A 173 -7.54 -2.88 13.62
C PHE A 173 -9.06 -2.60 13.63
N ALA A 174 -9.73 -2.77 12.51
CA ALA A 174 -11.15 -2.47 12.33
C ALA A 174 -12.08 -3.21 13.34
N PRO A 175 -11.84 -4.49 13.71
CA PRO A 175 -12.67 -5.18 14.71
C PRO A 175 -12.66 -4.50 16.08
N LYS A 176 -11.62 -3.75 16.43
CA LYS A 176 -11.52 -3.01 17.70
C LYS A 176 -12.39 -1.75 17.71
N LEU A 177 -12.64 -1.18 16.53
CA LEU A 177 -13.55 -0.07 16.33
C LEU A 177 -14.99 -0.52 16.20
N SER A 178 -15.25 -1.72 15.63
CA SER A 178 -16.60 -2.23 15.38
C SER A 178 -17.38 -2.56 16.66
N ALA A 179 -16.73 -2.59 17.80
CA ALA A 179 -17.42 -2.68 19.10
C ALA A 179 -18.32 -1.46 19.38
N THR A 180 -18.01 -0.28 18.81
CA THR A 180 -18.72 0.99 19.09
C THR A 180 -19.25 1.66 17.83
N TYR A 181 -18.61 1.42 16.68
CA TYR A 181 -18.90 2.08 15.39
C TYR A 181 -19.25 1.05 14.34
N HIS A 182 -19.96 1.44 13.29
CA HIS A 182 -20.10 0.59 12.11
C HIS A 182 -18.91 0.84 11.17
N VAL A 183 -18.07 -0.16 10.94
CA VAL A 183 -16.78 0.02 10.26
C VAL A 183 -16.79 -0.59 8.88
N TYR A 184 -16.46 0.23 7.88
CA TYR A 184 -16.25 -0.16 6.50
C TYR A 184 -14.81 0.12 6.08
N GLY A 185 -14.32 -0.60 5.08
CA GLY A 185 -13.06 -0.32 4.41
C GLY A 185 -13.22 -0.37 2.91
N ILE A 186 -12.62 0.57 2.19
CA ILE A 186 -12.66 0.61 0.73
C ILE A 186 -11.29 0.25 0.18
N THR A 187 -11.24 -0.76 -0.69
CA THR A 187 -10.07 -1.01 -1.52
C THR A 187 -10.16 -0.12 -2.76
N ARG A 188 -9.19 0.79 -2.90
CA ARG A 188 -9.09 1.77 -3.99
C ARG A 188 -9.06 1.08 -5.35
N ARG A 189 -9.59 1.75 -6.42
CA ARG A 189 -9.39 1.30 -7.80
C ARG A 189 -7.90 1.07 -8.10
N GLY A 190 -7.59 0.07 -8.90
CA GLY A 190 -6.21 -0.29 -9.20
C GLY A 190 -5.56 -1.25 -8.20
N PHE A 191 -6.25 -1.62 -7.10
CA PHE A 191 -5.68 -2.47 -6.05
C PHE A 191 -6.65 -3.58 -5.61
N GLY A 192 -6.08 -4.67 -5.10
CA GLY A 192 -6.81 -5.80 -4.52
C GLY A 192 -7.79 -6.44 -5.50
N ALA A 193 -9.03 -6.62 -5.06
CA ALA A 193 -10.11 -7.15 -5.87
C ALA A 193 -10.98 -6.05 -6.52
N SER A 194 -10.63 -4.77 -6.33
CA SER A 194 -11.25 -3.66 -7.03
C SER A 194 -10.87 -3.61 -8.49
N SER A 195 -11.72 -3.03 -9.33
CA SER A 195 -11.43 -2.86 -10.76
C SER A 195 -10.19 -2.01 -10.98
N ALA A 196 -9.36 -2.39 -11.96
CA ALA A 196 -8.13 -1.69 -12.36
C ALA A 196 -8.25 -1.20 -13.81
N PRO A 197 -8.91 -0.07 -14.04
CA PRO A 197 -8.91 0.52 -15.37
C PRO A 197 -7.50 0.93 -15.77
N SER A 198 -7.15 0.76 -17.06
CA SER A 198 -5.88 1.28 -17.57
C SER A 198 -5.78 2.78 -17.31
N PRO A 199 -4.64 3.30 -16.84
CA PRO A 199 -4.43 4.73 -16.67
C PRO A 199 -4.39 5.42 -18.04
N SER A 200 -5.56 5.71 -18.58
CA SER A 200 -5.72 6.44 -19.83
C SER A 200 -6.11 7.88 -19.53
N GLY A 201 -5.16 8.80 -19.74
CA GLY A 201 -5.34 10.23 -19.46
C GLY A 201 -5.12 10.60 -17.98
N ASP A 202 -5.03 11.90 -17.73
CA ASP A 202 -4.60 12.48 -16.44
C ASP A 202 -5.66 12.39 -15.31
N THR A 203 -6.84 11.79 -15.54
CA THR A 203 -7.97 11.88 -14.61
C THR A 203 -8.43 10.57 -13.98
N MET A 204 -8.04 9.42 -14.54
CA MET A 204 -8.56 8.11 -14.10
C MET A 204 -8.18 7.75 -12.66
N TYR A 205 -7.05 8.25 -12.19
CA TYR A 205 -6.50 8.03 -10.86
C TYR A 205 -6.17 9.34 -10.14
N SER A 206 -6.75 10.46 -10.57
CA SER A 206 -6.55 11.73 -9.85
C SER A 206 -7.17 11.67 -8.45
N ALA A 207 -6.62 12.42 -7.52
CA ALA A 207 -7.10 12.50 -6.14
C ALA A 207 -8.60 12.80 -6.05
N ASP A 208 -9.12 13.71 -6.90
CA ASP A 208 -10.55 14.02 -6.96
C ASP A 208 -11.38 12.85 -7.49
N ARG A 209 -10.85 12.10 -8.46
CA ARG A 209 -11.53 10.91 -8.96
C ARG A 209 -11.62 9.81 -7.90
N LEU A 210 -10.55 9.63 -7.12
CA LEU A 210 -10.55 8.69 -6.00
C LEU A 210 -11.50 9.13 -4.89
N GLY A 211 -11.59 10.44 -4.63
CA GLY A 211 -12.59 11.01 -3.74
C GLY A 211 -14.03 10.80 -4.22
N ASP A 212 -14.28 10.92 -5.54
CA ASP A 212 -15.59 10.64 -6.13
C ASP A 212 -15.99 9.16 -5.99
N ASP A 213 -15.04 8.25 -6.06
CA ASP A 213 -15.24 6.84 -5.77
C ASP A 213 -15.71 6.62 -4.33
N VAL A 214 -15.05 7.27 -3.38
CA VAL A 214 -15.47 7.22 -1.97
C VAL A 214 -16.93 7.69 -1.86
N LEU A 215 -17.26 8.86 -2.44
CA LEU A 215 -18.63 9.39 -2.41
C LEU A 215 -19.66 8.43 -3.01
N ALA A 216 -19.33 7.77 -4.13
CA ALA A 216 -20.21 6.80 -4.77
C ALA A 216 -20.45 5.59 -3.85
N VAL A 217 -19.44 5.13 -3.11
CA VAL A 217 -19.61 4.07 -2.10
C VAL A 217 -20.49 4.54 -0.94
N LEU A 218 -20.29 5.79 -0.45
CA LEU A 218 -21.15 6.35 0.59
C LEU A 218 -22.61 6.39 0.17
N ASP A 219 -22.89 6.76 -1.08
CA ASP A 219 -24.25 6.82 -1.65
C ASP A 219 -24.86 5.41 -1.76
N ALA A 220 -24.10 4.45 -2.29
CA ALA A 220 -24.57 3.07 -2.45
C ALA A 220 -24.91 2.42 -1.11
N LEU A 221 -24.12 2.69 -0.08
CA LEU A 221 -24.33 2.20 1.28
C LEU A 221 -25.32 3.07 2.09
N LYS A 222 -25.79 4.20 1.54
CA LYS A 222 -26.65 5.18 2.20
C LYS A 222 -26.08 5.68 3.52
N LEU A 223 -24.76 5.91 3.54
CA LEU A 223 -24.07 6.42 4.74
C LEU A 223 -24.29 7.92 4.85
N ASN A 224 -24.95 8.34 5.92
CA ASN A 224 -25.18 9.76 6.21
C ASN A 224 -24.03 10.30 7.05
N ARG A 225 -23.23 11.19 6.48
CA ARG A 225 -22.12 11.90 7.15
C ARG A 225 -21.23 10.96 7.99
N PRO A 226 -20.60 9.93 7.39
CA PRO A 226 -19.64 9.10 8.10
C PRO A 226 -18.40 9.90 8.50
N VAL A 227 -17.55 9.33 9.34
CA VAL A 227 -16.17 9.80 9.49
C VAL A 227 -15.29 8.98 8.56
N LEU A 228 -14.48 9.66 7.75
CA LEU A 228 -13.48 9.00 6.91
C LEU A 228 -12.15 8.94 7.67
N VAL A 229 -11.48 7.81 7.56
CA VAL A 229 -10.19 7.54 8.20
C VAL A 229 -9.20 7.10 7.12
N GLY A 230 -8.16 7.87 6.86
CA GLY A 230 -7.17 7.58 5.82
C GLY A 230 -5.79 7.31 6.42
N HIS A 231 -5.14 6.25 5.95
CA HIS A 231 -3.74 5.99 6.22
C HIS A 231 -2.89 6.39 5.02
N SER A 232 -1.74 7.04 5.28
CA SER A 232 -0.79 7.40 4.23
C SER A 232 -1.50 8.10 3.06
N LEU A 233 -1.34 7.65 1.83
CA LEU A 233 -1.97 8.24 0.65
C LEU A 233 -3.51 8.27 0.72
N GLY A 234 -4.17 7.50 1.59
CA GLY A 234 -5.60 7.67 1.88
C GLY A 234 -5.96 9.10 2.33
N GLY A 235 -4.98 9.87 2.80
CA GLY A 235 -5.15 11.28 3.17
C GLY A 235 -5.53 12.19 2.01
N GLU A 236 -5.12 11.88 0.76
CA GLU A 236 -5.53 12.69 -0.40
C GLU A 236 -7.03 12.54 -0.69
N GLU A 237 -7.56 11.32 -0.56
CA GLU A 237 -9.00 11.05 -0.72
C GLU A 237 -9.82 11.74 0.36
N LEU A 238 -9.31 11.74 1.62
CA LEU A 238 -9.91 12.50 2.71
C LEU A 238 -10.00 13.98 2.35
N SER A 239 -8.90 14.55 1.90
CA SER A 239 -8.81 15.98 1.57
C SER A 239 -9.64 16.35 0.35
N SER A 240 -9.67 15.48 -0.66
CA SER A 240 -10.54 15.64 -1.83
C SER A 240 -12.01 15.73 -1.41
N VAL A 241 -12.48 14.76 -0.61
CA VAL A 241 -13.88 14.76 -0.12
C VAL A 241 -14.13 15.93 0.82
N GLY A 242 -13.26 16.15 1.82
CA GLY A 242 -13.45 17.20 2.83
C GLY A 242 -13.39 18.63 2.29
N SER A 243 -12.60 18.87 1.23
CA SER A 243 -12.50 20.17 0.57
C SER A 243 -13.65 20.44 -0.39
N ARG A 244 -14.06 19.44 -1.17
CA ARG A 244 -15.07 19.60 -2.23
C ARG A 244 -16.50 19.36 -1.74
N HIS A 245 -16.67 18.48 -0.76
CA HIS A 245 -17.96 18.01 -0.27
C HIS A 245 -18.00 17.94 1.27
N PRO A 246 -17.70 19.03 1.98
CA PRO A 246 -17.62 19.04 3.45
C PRO A 246 -18.92 18.61 4.13
N GLU A 247 -20.07 18.84 3.50
CA GLU A 247 -21.39 18.44 3.99
C GLU A 247 -21.60 16.91 4.02
N ARG A 248 -20.78 16.16 3.27
CA ARG A 248 -20.93 14.70 3.12
C ARG A 248 -20.27 13.92 4.26
N VAL A 249 -19.45 14.54 5.09
CA VAL A 249 -18.71 13.90 6.17
C VAL A 249 -18.93 14.59 7.51
N ALA A 250 -18.77 13.86 8.60
CA ALA A 250 -18.83 14.41 9.95
C ALA A 250 -17.45 14.86 10.44
N GLY A 251 -16.39 14.29 9.90
CA GLY A 251 -15.00 14.58 10.23
C GLY A 251 -14.04 13.67 9.49
N LEU A 252 -12.75 13.98 9.56
CA LEU A 252 -11.67 13.26 8.90
C LEU A 252 -10.61 12.88 9.94
N ILE A 253 -10.06 11.67 9.79
CA ILE A 253 -8.96 11.19 10.63
C ILE A 253 -7.80 10.76 9.73
N TYR A 254 -6.67 11.43 9.86
CA TYR A 254 -5.43 11.16 9.12
C TYR A 254 -4.50 10.33 10.00
N LEU A 255 -4.23 9.08 9.60
CA LEU A 255 -3.32 8.17 10.29
C LEU A 255 -1.97 8.18 9.54
N ASP A 256 -1.05 9.00 9.98
CA ASP A 256 0.22 9.31 9.31
C ASP A 256 0.01 9.62 7.81
N ALA A 257 -0.94 10.52 7.55
CA ALA A 257 -1.53 10.77 6.24
C ALA A 257 -1.68 12.25 5.89
N GLY A 258 -1.28 13.17 6.78
CA GLY A 258 -1.45 14.62 6.60
C GLY A 258 -0.31 15.29 5.84
N TYR A 259 0.28 14.60 4.84
CA TYR A 259 1.39 15.12 4.04
C TYR A 259 0.94 16.08 2.95
N SER A 260 1.86 16.52 2.09
CA SER A 260 1.62 17.54 1.05
C SER A 260 0.49 17.20 0.08
N TYR A 261 0.28 15.92 -0.24
CA TYR A 261 -0.86 15.45 -1.05
C TYR A 261 -2.22 15.61 -0.32
N ALA A 262 -2.19 15.67 1.01
CA ALA A 262 -3.39 15.88 1.82
C ALA A 262 -3.61 17.36 2.17
N TYR A 263 -2.55 18.09 2.51
CA TYR A 263 -2.59 19.52 2.73
C TYR A 263 -1.37 20.19 2.08
N TYR A 264 -1.63 20.97 1.04
CA TYR A 264 -0.60 21.69 0.31
C TYR A 264 -0.34 23.06 0.95
N ASP A 265 0.84 23.21 1.57
CA ASP A 265 1.34 24.49 2.05
C ASP A 265 2.07 25.23 0.92
N ARG A 266 1.51 26.33 0.45
CA ARG A 266 2.08 27.14 -0.63
C ARG A 266 3.46 27.70 -0.31
N SER A 267 3.80 27.89 0.95
CA SER A 267 5.09 28.43 1.35
C SER A 267 6.21 27.38 1.27
N ARG A 268 5.86 26.10 1.37
CA ARG A 268 6.78 24.97 1.32
C ARG A 268 6.93 24.39 -0.09
N GLY A 269 5.81 24.28 -0.80
CA GLY A 269 5.74 23.56 -2.07
C GLY A 269 5.75 22.05 -1.94
N ASN A 270 5.71 21.38 -3.07
CA ASN A 270 5.95 19.92 -3.19
C ASN A 270 6.36 19.61 -4.63
N LEU A 271 7.53 19.01 -4.78
CA LEU A 271 8.16 18.76 -6.09
C LEU A 271 7.24 17.99 -7.04
N ASP A 272 6.57 16.94 -6.59
CA ASP A 272 5.78 16.05 -7.45
C ASP A 272 4.51 16.76 -7.93
N ILE A 273 3.80 17.42 -7.04
CA ILE A 273 2.58 18.20 -7.34
C ILE A 273 2.91 19.40 -8.24
N ASP A 274 3.99 20.12 -7.90
CA ASP A 274 4.39 21.34 -8.63
C ASP A 274 4.96 21.02 -10.00
N LEU A 275 5.63 19.88 -10.17
CA LEU A 275 6.07 19.37 -11.46
C LEU A 275 4.88 19.11 -12.40
N VAL A 276 3.83 18.46 -11.92
CA VAL A 276 2.63 18.18 -12.71
C VAL A 276 1.93 19.48 -13.12
N GLU A 277 1.80 20.44 -12.21
CA GLU A 277 1.23 21.76 -12.53
C GLU A 277 2.07 22.51 -13.55
N LEU A 278 3.39 22.55 -13.34
CA LEU A 278 4.33 23.19 -14.27
C LEU A 278 4.24 22.58 -15.67
N GLN A 279 4.23 21.25 -15.78
CA GLN A 279 4.07 20.55 -17.05
C GLN A 279 2.75 20.90 -17.75
N LYS A 280 1.64 20.95 -17.01
CA LYS A 280 0.33 21.36 -17.54
C LYS A 280 0.36 22.79 -18.09
N LYS A 281 1.01 23.73 -17.39
CA LYS A 281 1.17 25.13 -17.83
C LYS A 281 2.10 25.23 -19.04
N LEU A 282 3.24 24.54 -19.05
CA LEU A 282 4.17 24.52 -20.18
C LEU A 282 3.54 23.93 -21.46
N LYS A 283 2.70 22.90 -21.34
CA LYS A 283 1.94 22.35 -22.47
C LYS A 283 1.02 23.38 -23.12
N LYS A 284 0.50 24.37 -22.37
CA LYS A 284 -0.32 25.46 -22.92
C LYS A 284 0.47 26.47 -23.76
N LEU A 285 1.81 26.53 -23.60
CA LEU A 285 2.67 27.39 -24.43
C LEU A 285 2.99 26.77 -25.79
N GLN A 286 2.64 25.49 -26.04
CA GLN A 286 2.94 24.82 -27.30
C GLN A 286 2.10 25.41 -28.45
N PRO A 287 2.68 25.61 -29.65
CA PRO A 287 1.96 26.09 -30.83
C PRO A 287 0.72 25.22 -31.14
N GLY A 288 -0.38 25.86 -31.54
CA GLY A 288 -1.62 25.17 -31.94
C GLY A 288 -2.58 24.82 -30.79
N LYS A 289 -2.20 25.04 -29.52
CA LYS A 289 -3.07 24.93 -28.35
C LYS A 289 -3.66 26.30 -28.05
N GLY A 290 -4.82 26.67 -28.57
CA GLY A 290 -5.47 27.98 -28.42
C GLY A 290 -5.19 28.58 -27.02
N MET A 291 -4.29 29.55 -26.96
CA MET A 291 -3.78 30.12 -25.73
C MET A 291 -4.73 31.21 -25.22
N GLN A 292 -5.44 30.97 -24.15
CA GLN A 292 -6.18 32.01 -23.46
C GLN A 292 -5.21 32.77 -22.54
N ASP A 293 -5.10 34.07 -22.75
CA ASP A 293 -4.26 34.99 -21.99
C ASP A 293 -2.79 34.57 -21.78
N PRO A 294 -1.96 34.62 -22.85
CA PRO A 294 -0.55 34.25 -22.77
C PRO A 294 0.27 35.14 -21.82
N LYS A 295 -0.13 36.38 -21.62
CA LYS A 295 0.61 37.32 -20.74
C LYS A 295 0.52 36.86 -19.28
N THR A 296 -0.68 36.57 -18.82
CA THR A 296 -0.92 36.06 -17.46
C THR A 296 -0.23 34.72 -17.24
N LEU A 297 -0.30 33.80 -18.22
CA LEU A 297 0.37 32.51 -18.12
C LEU A 297 1.90 32.63 -17.98
N VAL A 298 2.54 33.48 -18.83
CA VAL A 298 3.99 33.70 -18.77
C VAL A 298 4.36 34.39 -17.46
N HIS A 299 3.59 35.36 -17.01
CA HIS A 299 3.81 36.03 -15.72
C HIS A 299 3.74 35.04 -14.55
N GLU A 300 2.70 34.23 -14.47
CA GLU A 300 2.57 33.17 -13.45
C GLU A 300 3.74 32.19 -13.45
N LEU A 301 4.17 31.77 -14.65
CA LEU A 301 5.32 30.88 -14.77
C LEU A 301 6.59 31.48 -14.19
N LEU A 302 6.89 32.73 -14.54
CA LEU A 302 8.13 33.43 -14.13
C LEU A 302 8.12 33.86 -12.65
N GLU A 303 7.00 34.35 -12.15
CA GLU A 303 6.93 34.93 -10.81
C GLU A 303 6.53 33.93 -9.73
N THR A 304 5.92 32.82 -10.10
CA THR A 304 5.38 31.88 -9.12
C THR A 304 5.85 30.45 -9.33
N ASN A 305 5.59 29.87 -10.53
CA ASN A 305 5.81 28.43 -10.71
C ASN A 305 7.29 28.04 -10.79
N LEU A 306 8.10 28.75 -11.58
CA LEU A 306 9.52 28.45 -11.72
C LEU A 306 10.32 28.70 -10.44
N PRO A 307 10.16 29.83 -9.73
CA PRO A 307 10.82 30.03 -8.44
C PRO A 307 10.38 29.03 -7.36
N GLY A 308 9.09 28.66 -7.35
CA GLY A 308 8.58 27.62 -6.47
C GLY A 308 9.23 26.27 -6.76
N PHE A 309 9.22 25.86 -8.02
CA PHE A 309 9.80 24.60 -8.47
C PHE A 309 11.33 24.52 -8.24
N GLU A 310 12.06 25.63 -8.40
CA GLU A 310 13.50 25.70 -8.09
C GLU A 310 13.73 25.41 -6.59
N ARG A 311 12.95 26.01 -5.71
CA ARG A 311 13.01 25.75 -4.26
C ARG A 311 12.74 24.28 -3.95
N ASP A 312 11.73 23.67 -4.58
CA ASP A 312 11.38 22.26 -4.38
C ASP A 312 12.52 21.32 -4.83
N LEU A 313 13.18 21.65 -5.94
CA LEU A 313 14.39 20.93 -6.39
C LEU A 313 15.54 21.04 -5.40
N GLN A 314 15.76 22.24 -4.83
CA GLN A 314 16.80 22.44 -3.80
C GLN A 314 16.50 21.62 -2.54
N GLN A 315 15.24 21.58 -2.11
CA GLN A 315 14.80 20.74 -0.99
C GLN A 315 15.05 19.25 -1.28
N ARG A 316 14.62 18.78 -2.45
CA ARG A 316 14.87 17.39 -2.89
C ARG A 316 16.37 17.06 -2.96
N GLN A 317 17.18 17.98 -3.40
CA GLN A 317 18.64 17.81 -3.43
C GLN A 317 19.19 17.58 -2.02
N MET A 318 18.73 18.35 -1.03
CA MET A 318 19.17 18.17 0.36
C MET A 318 18.75 16.80 0.93
N GLU A 319 17.51 16.39 0.69
CA GLU A 319 17.01 15.08 1.10
C GLU A 319 17.81 13.92 0.50
N LEU A 320 18.10 13.99 -0.80
CA LEU A 320 18.87 12.97 -1.50
C LEU A 320 20.33 12.87 -1.00
N GLN A 321 20.92 13.98 -0.51
CA GLN A 321 22.29 13.98 0.03
C GLN A 321 22.42 13.17 1.32
N VAL A 322 21.37 13.12 2.14
CA VAL A 322 21.38 12.39 3.41
C VAL A 322 20.75 10.99 3.31
N MET A 323 20.13 10.68 2.17
CA MET A 323 19.46 9.41 1.96
C MET A 323 20.47 8.26 1.81
N PRO A 324 20.36 7.18 2.61
CA PRO A 324 21.23 6.02 2.49
C PRO A 324 21.16 5.36 1.11
N PRO A 325 22.28 4.88 0.54
CA PRO A 325 22.32 4.25 -0.79
C PRO A 325 21.33 3.08 -0.96
N ALA A 326 21.08 2.33 0.10
CA ALA A 326 20.11 1.23 0.09
C ALA A 326 18.67 1.72 -0.15
N LEU A 327 18.30 2.89 0.37
CA LEU A 327 16.99 3.52 0.14
C LEU A 327 16.92 4.17 -1.25
N LEU A 328 18.01 4.79 -1.71
CA LEU A 328 18.10 5.30 -3.10
C LEU A 328 17.89 4.18 -4.12
N ALA A 329 18.46 2.99 -3.87
CA ALA A 329 18.28 1.84 -4.74
C ALA A 329 16.82 1.35 -4.76
N GLN A 330 16.11 1.45 -3.64
CA GLN A 330 14.67 1.12 -3.58
C GLN A 330 13.81 2.15 -4.31
N ALA A 331 14.13 3.43 -4.22
CA ALA A 331 13.45 4.51 -4.94
C ALA A 331 13.57 4.38 -6.48
N SER A 332 14.54 3.59 -6.98
CA SER A 332 14.73 3.30 -8.40
C SER A 332 13.84 2.16 -8.92
N ILE A 333 13.02 1.54 -8.08
CA ILE A 333 12.12 0.46 -8.50
C ILE A 333 10.92 1.08 -9.21
N SER A 334 10.65 0.60 -10.44
CA SER A 334 9.45 1.02 -11.17
C SER A 334 8.20 0.65 -10.39
N MET A 335 7.34 1.63 -10.14
CA MET A 335 6.05 1.39 -9.51
C MET A 335 5.03 0.84 -10.51
N PRO A 336 4.01 0.09 -10.05
CA PRO A 336 2.88 -0.28 -10.89
C PRO A 336 2.22 0.95 -11.53
N GLU A 337 1.70 0.81 -12.76
CA GLU A 337 1.11 1.91 -13.51
C GLU A 337 0.02 2.68 -12.74
N ALA A 338 -0.84 1.95 -12.02
CA ALA A 338 -1.87 2.58 -11.19
C ALA A 338 -1.25 3.46 -10.07
N ALA A 339 -0.18 2.99 -9.43
CA ALA A 339 0.50 3.75 -8.38
C ALA A 339 1.17 5.02 -8.94
N GLN A 340 1.80 4.92 -10.11
CA GLN A 340 2.37 6.08 -10.81
C GLN A 340 1.26 7.09 -11.18
N ALA A 341 0.12 6.60 -11.70
CA ALA A 341 -1.00 7.45 -12.09
C ALA A 341 -1.62 8.18 -10.89
N ILE A 342 -1.66 7.56 -9.73
CA ILE A 342 -2.11 8.21 -8.49
C ILE A 342 -1.16 9.32 -8.09
N GLN A 343 0.15 9.06 -8.01
CA GLN A 343 1.13 10.08 -7.64
C GLN A 343 1.15 11.28 -8.62
N THR A 344 0.99 11.01 -9.92
CA THR A 344 0.87 12.09 -10.92
C THR A 344 -0.50 12.75 -10.92
N GLY A 345 -1.47 12.17 -10.21
CA GLY A 345 -2.84 12.66 -10.03
C GLY A 345 -3.05 13.47 -8.76
N GLU A 346 -2.03 13.63 -7.91
CA GLU A 346 -2.08 14.44 -6.69
C GLU A 346 -2.50 15.88 -6.98
N GLN A 347 -3.20 16.50 -6.02
CA GLN A 347 -3.76 17.84 -6.16
C GLN A 347 -3.46 18.71 -4.94
N LYS A 348 -3.67 20.02 -5.09
CA LYS A 348 -3.43 21.01 -4.04
C LYS A 348 -4.69 21.25 -3.22
N TYR A 349 -4.77 20.64 -2.05
CA TYR A 349 -5.81 20.93 -1.06
C TYR A 349 -5.29 21.92 -0.05
N THR A 350 -5.86 23.12 -0.02
CA THR A 350 -5.44 24.23 0.86
C THR A 350 -6.52 24.66 1.85
N ASN A 351 -7.71 24.05 1.79
CA ASN A 351 -8.84 24.33 2.66
C ASN A 351 -9.62 23.05 2.97
N ILE A 352 -9.73 22.70 4.24
CA ILE A 352 -10.44 21.51 4.73
C ILE A 352 -11.39 21.96 5.85
N PRO A 353 -12.61 22.43 5.51
CA PRO A 353 -13.50 23.09 6.45
C PRO A 353 -14.38 22.12 7.26
N VAL A 354 -13.82 20.99 7.71
CA VAL A 354 -14.50 19.97 8.52
C VAL A 354 -13.67 19.66 9.76
N PRO A 355 -14.24 19.08 10.83
CA PRO A 355 -13.46 18.61 11.98
C PRO A 355 -12.39 17.60 11.57
N VAL A 356 -11.17 17.77 12.05
CA VAL A 356 -10.02 16.95 11.69
C VAL A 356 -9.26 16.45 12.92
N LEU A 357 -8.88 15.17 12.90
CA LEU A 357 -7.81 14.59 13.72
C LEU A 357 -6.68 14.16 12.78
N ALA A 358 -5.46 14.62 13.03
CA ALA A 358 -4.28 14.17 12.32
C ALA A 358 -3.26 13.58 13.30
N ILE A 359 -2.91 12.31 13.13
CA ILE A 359 -1.94 11.59 13.94
C ILE A 359 -0.72 11.34 13.08
N TYR A 360 0.43 11.83 13.50
CA TYR A 360 1.71 11.70 12.80
C TYR A 360 2.68 10.84 13.60
N ALA A 361 3.47 10.03 12.90
CA ALA A 361 4.68 9.44 13.44
C ALA A 361 5.83 10.46 13.32
N VAL A 362 6.24 11.07 14.44
CA VAL A 362 7.31 12.10 14.44
C VAL A 362 8.16 11.98 15.71
N PRO A 363 9.44 11.59 15.60
CA PRO A 363 10.09 10.97 14.44
C PRO A 363 9.55 9.58 14.15
N HIS A 364 9.70 9.13 12.89
CA HIS A 364 9.35 7.76 12.54
C HIS A 364 10.31 6.74 13.16
N ASP A 365 9.78 5.58 13.56
CA ASP A 365 10.58 4.38 13.68
C ASP A 365 10.83 3.79 12.29
N LEU A 366 11.99 4.02 11.73
CA LEU A 366 12.40 3.54 10.42
C LEU A 366 12.77 2.05 10.41
N GLY A 367 12.70 1.40 11.57
CA GLY A 367 13.10 0.00 11.75
C GLY A 367 14.60 -0.22 11.49
N PRO A 368 15.05 -1.46 11.37
CA PRO A 368 16.43 -1.76 11.04
C PRO A 368 16.77 -1.36 9.61
N LEU A 369 17.87 -0.63 9.41
CA LEU A 369 18.46 -0.24 8.12
C LEU A 369 19.78 -1.02 7.92
N PRO A 370 19.76 -2.26 7.43
CA PRO A 370 20.97 -3.07 7.27
C PRO A 370 21.97 -2.41 6.31
N GLY A 371 23.26 -2.41 6.71
CA GLY A 371 24.33 -1.85 5.89
C GLY A 371 24.46 -0.32 5.92
N VAL A 372 23.62 0.36 6.72
CA VAL A 372 23.72 1.81 6.95
C VAL A 372 24.51 2.04 8.22
N ASP A 373 25.57 2.86 8.15
CA ASP A 373 26.35 3.23 9.35
C ASP A 373 25.54 4.15 10.29
N VAL A 374 25.97 4.22 11.54
CA VAL A 374 25.26 4.95 12.61
C VAL A 374 25.11 6.44 12.28
N THR A 375 26.11 7.06 11.65
CA THR A 375 26.11 8.49 11.33
C THR A 375 25.14 8.79 10.20
N ALA A 376 25.18 7.98 9.14
CA ALA A 376 24.24 8.11 8.01
C ALA A 376 22.80 7.85 8.45
N ARG A 377 22.58 6.88 9.34
CA ARG A 377 21.28 6.61 9.95
C ARG A 377 20.78 7.82 10.73
N ALA A 378 21.59 8.37 11.63
CA ALA A 378 21.22 9.53 12.44
C ALA A 378 20.90 10.77 11.59
N ALA A 379 21.66 11.01 10.52
CA ALA A 379 21.39 12.10 9.60
C ALA A 379 20.06 11.92 8.85
N PHE A 380 19.75 10.70 8.44
CA PHE A 380 18.48 10.38 7.78
C PHE A 380 17.28 10.51 8.73
N GLU A 381 17.39 9.99 9.97
CA GLU A 381 16.38 10.13 11.01
C GLU A 381 16.12 11.60 11.35
N ALA A 382 17.16 12.42 11.47
CA ALA A 382 17.02 13.85 11.72
C ALA A 382 16.34 14.59 10.53
N SER A 383 16.63 14.19 9.30
CA SER A 383 15.99 14.74 8.11
C SER A 383 14.50 14.35 8.04
N ASP A 384 14.18 13.11 8.35
CA ASP A 384 12.79 12.60 8.42
C ASP A 384 12.00 13.37 9.49
N GLU A 385 12.56 13.48 10.71
CA GLU A 385 11.93 14.21 11.82
C GLU A 385 11.67 15.67 11.44
N ALA A 386 12.66 16.35 10.85
CA ALA A 386 12.50 17.74 10.44
C ALA A 386 11.41 17.88 9.37
N THR A 387 11.45 17.09 8.31
CA THR A 387 10.48 17.16 7.20
C THR A 387 9.07 16.86 7.66
N THR A 388 8.88 15.76 8.41
CA THR A 388 7.57 15.35 8.92
C THR A 388 7.04 16.30 9.99
N GLY A 389 7.93 16.76 10.88
CA GLY A 389 7.59 17.73 11.93
C GLY A 389 7.11 19.07 11.36
N GLU A 390 7.79 19.57 10.32
CA GLU A 390 7.35 20.78 9.62
C GLU A 390 6.04 20.59 8.86
N GLN A 391 5.82 19.43 8.25
CA GLN A 391 4.55 19.13 7.58
C GLN A 391 3.40 19.05 8.60
N ALA A 392 3.61 18.41 9.74
CA ALA A 392 2.63 18.38 10.82
C ALA A 392 2.30 19.79 11.35
N LYS A 393 3.30 20.67 11.46
CA LYS A 393 3.12 22.07 11.85
C LYS A 393 2.37 22.87 10.78
N ALA A 394 2.70 22.66 9.49
CA ALA A 394 2.00 23.30 8.38
C ALA A 394 0.52 22.90 8.35
N PHE A 395 0.23 21.62 8.53
CA PHE A 395 -1.12 21.09 8.60
C PHE A 395 -1.90 21.70 9.80
N GLU A 396 -1.29 21.72 10.99
CA GLU A 396 -1.87 22.30 12.21
C GLU A 396 -2.19 23.79 12.06
N SER A 397 -1.29 24.53 11.40
CA SER A 397 -1.47 25.98 11.18
C SER A 397 -2.47 26.30 10.07
N GLY A 398 -2.52 25.45 9.04
CA GLY A 398 -3.32 25.69 7.83
C GLY A 398 -4.72 25.07 7.85
N VAL A 399 -4.99 24.15 8.77
CA VAL A 399 -6.32 23.53 8.97
C VAL A 399 -6.83 23.90 10.37
N PRO A 400 -7.58 25.01 10.54
CA PRO A 400 -7.94 25.54 11.86
C PRO A 400 -8.76 24.58 12.74
N SER A 401 -9.45 23.62 12.14
CA SER A 401 -10.23 22.57 12.84
C SER A 401 -9.39 21.35 13.23
N ALA A 402 -8.10 21.31 12.87
CA ALA A 402 -7.28 20.15 13.08
C ALA A 402 -6.76 20.06 14.53
N ARG A 403 -7.01 18.91 15.14
CA ARG A 403 -6.25 18.44 16.28
C ARG A 403 -5.10 17.58 15.77
N VAL A 404 -3.87 18.03 15.96
CA VAL A 404 -2.66 17.32 15.53
C VAL A 404 -2.02 16.61 16.72
N VAL A 405 -1.78 15.31 16.59
CA VAL A 405 -1.13 14.44 17.56
C VAL A 405 0.18 13.92 16.95
N ARG A 406 1.27 14.00 17.69
CA ARG A 406 2.58 13.50 17.30
C ARG A 406 2.94 12.31 18.18
N LEU A 407 3.16 11.15 17.58
CA LEU A 407 3.56 9.92 18.26
C LEU A 407 5.06 9.71 18.01
N PRO A 408 5.92 9.93 19.01
CA PRO A 408 7.35 9.76 18.82
C PRO A 408 7.70 8.28 18.63
N HIS A 409 8.59 8.02 17.68
CA HIS A 409 9.09 6.69 17.34
C HIS A 409 7.99 5.68 16.99
N ALA A 410 6.88 6.16 16.44
CA ALA A 410 5.86 5.32 15.85
C ALA A 410 6.30 4.88 14.44
N ASN A 411 5.85 3.71 14.00
CA ASN A 411 6.00 3.29 12.61
C ASN A 411 5.00 4.05 11.73
N HIS A 412 5.26 4.14 10.43
CA HIS A 412 4.32 4.69 9.45
C HIS A 412 2.90 4.08 9.56
N TYR A 413 2.80 2.80 9.93
CA TYR A 413 1.53 2.15 10.27
C TYR A 413 1.20 2.37 11.75
N VAL A 414 0.90 3.61 12.13
CA VAL A 414 0.66 4.01 13.53
C VAL A 414 -0.43 3.18 14.22
N PHE A 415 -1.41 2.70 13.47
CA PHE A 415 -2.48 1.83 13.97
C PHE A 415 -2.02 0.38 14.28
N PHE A 416 -0.77 0.02 13.92
CA PHE A 416 -0.12 -1.22 14.36
C PHE A 416 0.88 -0.98 15.48
N SER A 417 1.77 0.00 15.31
CA SER A 417 2.84 0.23 16.29
C SER A 417 2.36 0.88 17.58
N ASN A 418 1.40 1.80 17.47
CA ASN A 418 0.88 2.62 18.58
C ASN A 418 -0.63 2.50 18.70
N GLU A 419 -1.17 1.30 18.50
CA GLU A 419 -2.60 1.03 18.42
C GLU A 419 -3.41 1.62 19.57
N ALA A 420 -2.95 1.43 20.82
CA ALA A 420 -3.66 1.92 22.01
C ALA A 420 -3.79 3.45 22.01
N ASP A 421 -2.72 4.16 21.61
CA ASP A 421 -2.73 5.62 21.51
C ASP A 421 -3.65 6.08 20.39
N VAL A 422 -3.57 5.44 19.22
CA VAL A 422 -4.43 5.75 18.06
C VAL A 422 -5.90 5.55 18.41
N LEU A 423 -6.27 4.42 19.02
CA LEU A 423 -7.65 4.16 19.46
C LEU A 423 -8.13 5.19 20.50
N ARG A 424 -7.29 5.58 21.47
CA ARG A 424 -7.62 6.60 22.45
C ARG A 424 -7.92 7.94 21.78
N GLU A 425 -7.04 8.40 20.89
CA GLU A 425 -7.19 9.69 20.19
C GLU A 425 -8.39 9.68 19.25
N MET A 426 -8.60 8.59 18.51
CA MET A 426 -9.77 8.42 17.66
C MET A 426 -11.07 8.45 18.47
N ASN A 427 -11.17 7.71 19.55
CA ASN A 427 -12.37 7.69 20.39
C ASN A 427 -12.65 9.06 21.02
N ALA A 428 -11.63 9.79 21.48
CA ALA A 428 -11.78 11.14 22.00
C ALA A 428 -12.29 12.10 20.91
N PHE A 429 -11.76 12.04 19.70
CA PHE A 429 -12.21 12.84 18.57
C PHE A 429 -13.64 12.49 18.15
N LEU A 430 -13.95 11.22 17.96
CA LEU A 430 -15.27 10.74 17.55
C LEU A 430 -16.36 11.11 18.58
N GLY A 431 -16.02 11.06 19.88
CA GLY A 431 -16.91 11.48 20.96
C GLY A 431 -17.15 13.00 21.03
N SER A 432 -16.26 13.80 20.45
CA SER A 432 -16.41 15.27 20.38
C SER A 432 -17.29 15.74 19.21
N LEU A 433 -17.55 14.88 18.22
CA LEU A 433 -18.35 15.23 17.06
C LEU A 433 -19.86 15.29 17.42
N PRO A 434 -20.63 16.20 16.79
CA PRO A 434 -22.08 16.26 17.00
C PRO A 434 -22.76 14.90 16.79
N LEU A 435 -23.75 14.60 17.60
CA LEU A 435 -24.55 13.38 17.42
C LEU A 435 -25.19 13.37 16.02
N GLN A 436 -25.29 12.19 15.43
CA GLN A 436 -26.09 12.00 14.20
C GLN A 436 -27.57 12.08 14.58
N ASN A 437 -28.27 13.06 14.02
CA ASN A 437 -29.73 13.15 14.11
C ASN A 437 -30.38 12.14 13.16
#